data_91d799bdd088cf2d4893e29a09a2dcc1
#
_entry.id   91d799bdd088cf2d4893e29a09a2dcc1
#
_cell.length_a   1.000
_cell.length_b   1.000
_cell.length_c   1.000
_cell.angle_alpha   90.00
_cell.angle_beta   90.00
_cell.angle_gamma   90.00
#
_symmetry.space_group_name_H-M   'P 1'
#
loop_
_entity.id
_entity.type
_entity.pdbx_description
1 polymer ?
#
loop_
_entity_poly.entity_id
_entity_poly.type
_entity_poly.pdbx_seq_one_letter_code
_entity_poly.pdbx_strand_id
1 'polypeptide(L)'
;MWPTPTRTEAPCRTLFLLRLLFKNAFRHRLRTVLTMVGLVVAICAFGLLRTIVDAWYAGVEGTSSTRLITRNSISLTFPLPLSYAQRLKSVDGVTTISWANWFGGVYQTERNFFPQFAVEPGTYLTLYPEYRLSNDEKQAFLRDRQGAIVGRKLANTYGWKIGDQIPLRGTIYPGTWTFTLRGIWDGA
;
A
#
# COMPACT_ATOMS: atom_id res chain seq x y z
N MET A 1 -17.15 15.64 73.85
CA MET A 1 -16.03 15.99 73.02
C MET A 1 -15.31 14.67 72.65
N TRP A 2 -15.61 14.11 71.44
CA TRP A 2 -15.10 12.83 70.99
C TRP A 2 -13.87 13.08 70.13
N PRO A 3 -12.74 12.36 70.34
CA PRO A 3 -11.57 12.53 69.50
C PRO A 3 -11.78 11.91 68.13
N THR A 4 -11.47 12.67 67.09
CA THR A 4 -11.45 12.24 65.73
C THR A 4 -10.33 11.22 65.47
N PRO A 5 -10.58 10.07 64.80
CA PRO A 5 -9.51 9.11 64.53
C PRO A 5 -8.59 9.67 63.40
N THR A 6 -7.32 9.83 63.70
CA THR A 6 -6.26 10.15 62.75
C THR A 6 -6.04 9.00 61.80
N ARG A 7 -6.28 9.26 60.51
CA ARG A 7 -6.17 8.36 59.37
C ARG A 7 -4.72 8.25 58.88
N THR A 8 -3.89 7.40 59.54
CA THR A 8 -2.50 7.17 59.13
C THR A 8 -2.10 5.68 59.15
N GLU A 9 -2.94 4.81 58.55
CA GLU A 9 -2.60 3.37 58.48
C GLU A 9 -2.72 2.77 57.06
N ALA A 10 -2.54 3.57 56.01
CA ALA A 10 -2.76 3.10 54.62
C ALA A 10 -1.62 2.29 53.96
N PRO A 11 -0.31 2.49 54.22
CA PRO A 11 0.72 1.82 53.42
C PRO A 11 0.98 0.37 53.82
N CYS A 12 0.79 -0.01 55.07
CA CYS A 12 1.07 -1.36 55.55
C CYS A 12 0.02 -2.39 55.07
N ARG A 13 -1.21 -1.95 54.93
CA ARG A 13 -2.33 -2.80 54.49
C ARG A 13 -2.26 -3.16 53.03
N THR A 14 -1.83 -2.24 52.17
CA THR A 14 -1.65 -2.48 50.74
C THR A 14 -0.50 -3.42 50.45
N LEU A 15 0.61 -3.30 51.18
CA LEU A 15 1.76 -4.20 51.07
C LEU A 15 1.43 -5.64 51.52
N PHE A 16 0.64 -5.77 52.57
CA PHE A 16 0.16 -7.06 53.07
C PHE A 16 -0.77 -7.72 52.06
N LEU A 17 -1.72 -6.97 51.49
CA LEU A 17 -2.65 -7.46 50.47
C LEU A 17 -1.92 -7.89 49.20
N LEU A 18 -0.95 -7.11 48.72
CA LEU A 18 -0.09 -7.47 47.59
C LEU A 18 0.68 -8.79 47.83
N ARG A 19 1.27 -8.95 48.99
CA ARG A 19 1.99 -10.19 49.36
C ARG A 19 1.05 -11.39 49.42
N LEU A 20 -0.15 -11.21 49.92
CA LEU A 20 -1.19 -12.25 49.98
C LEU A 20 -1.70 -12.64 48.58
N LEU A 21 -1.91 -11.65 47.69
CA LEU A 21 -2.23 -11.88 46.31
C LEU A 21 -1.16 -12.65 45.55
N PHE A 22 0.11 -12.26 45.71
CA PHE A 22 1.23 -12.97 45.11
C PHE A 22 1.33 -14.41 45.62
N LYS A 23 1.22 -14.64 46.93
CA LYS A 23 1.28 -15.98 47.51
C LYS A 23 0.11 -16.86 47.05
N ASN A 24 -1.04 -16.30 46.87
CA ASN A 24 -2.23 -17.02 46.39
C ASN A 24 -2.17 -17.29 44.87
N ALA A 25 -1.68 -16.34 44.08
CA ALA A 25 -1.45 -16.52 42.65
C ALA A 25 -0.48 -17.67 42.33
N PHE A 26 0.60 -17.78 43.10
CA PHE A 26 1.60 -18.84 42.91
C PHE A 26 1.25 -20.19 43.58
N ARG A 27 0.16 -20.27 44.30
CA ARG A 27 -0.33 -21.52 44.90
C ARG A 27 -0.75 -22.54 43.83
N HIS A 28 -1.32 -22.05 42.70
CA HIS A 28 -1.73 -22.88 41.59
C HIS A 28 -0.89 -22.54 40.34
N ARG A 29 0.39 -22.93 40.36
CA ARG A 29 1.38 -22.59 39.34
C ARG A 29 0.91 -22.83 37.89
N LEU A 30 0.27 -23.97 37.65
CA LEU A 30 -0.23 -24.30 36.31
C LEU A 30 -1.29 -23.32 35.83
N ARG A 31 -2.25 -22.93 36.67
CA ARG A 31 -3.29 -21.95 36.34
C ARG A 31 -2.71 -20.57 36.03
N THR A 32 -1.78 -20.13 36.89
CA THR A 32 -1.12 -18.83 36.75
C THR A 32 -0.28 -18.78 35.47
N VAL A 33 0.47 -19.83 35.14
CA VAL A 33 1.24 -19.92 33.91
C VAL A 33 0.32 -19.88 32.68
N LEU A 34 -0.77 -20.67 32.69
CA LEU A 34 -1.70 -20.69 31.57
C LEU A 34 -2.40 -19.33 31.36
N THR A 35 -2.79 -18.63 32.43
CA THR A 35 -3.37 -17.29 32.31
C THR A 35 -2.34 -16.26 31.80
N MET A 36 -1.11 -16.33 32.27
CA MET A 36 -0.02 -15.48 31.77
C MET A 36 0.27 -15.73 30.29
N VAL A 37 0.37 -16.99 29.88
CA VAL A 37 0.55 -17.35 28.46
C VAL A 37 -0.61 -16.83 27.61
N GLY A 38 -1.85 -17.02 28.07
CA GLY A 38 -3.05 -16.51 27.38
C GLY A 38 -2.99 -14.98 27.23
N LEU A 39 -2.59 -14.27 28.28
CA LEU A 39 -2.47 -12.81 28.23
C LEU A 39 -1.37 -12.37 27.25
N VAL A 40 -0.20 -13.02 27.29
CA VAL A 40 0.91 -12.74 26.36
C VAL A 40 0.48 -12.98 24.91
N VAL A 41 -0.18 -14.11 24.63
CA VAL A 41 -0.69 -14.41 23.28
C VAL A 41 -1.68 -13.35 22.83
N ALA A 42 -2.60 -12.93 23.70
CA ALA A 42 -3.58 -11.89 23.36
C ALA A 42 -2.91 -10.54 23.04
N ILE A 43 -1.94 -10.12 23.85
CA ILE A 43 -1.19 -8.87 23.61
C ILE A 43 -0.38 -8.97 22.32
N CYS A 44 0.30 -10.09 22.06
CA CYS A 44 1.06 -10.30 20.83
C CYS A 44 0.14 -10.29 19.60
N ALA A 45 -1.00 -10.96 19.66
CA ALA A 45 -1.97 -11.00 18.58
C ALA A 45 -2.52 -9.59 18.27
N PHE A 46 -2.87 -8.82 19.30
CA PHE A 46 -3.31 -7.45 19.14
C PHE A 46 -2.21 -6.55 18.55
N GLY A 47 -0.98 -6.68 19.03
CA GLY A 47 0.17 -5.94 18.51
C GLY A 47 0.44 -6.23 17.03
N LEU A 48 0.40 -7.52 16.63
CA LEU A 48 0.56 -7.92 15.24
C LEU A 48 -0.55 -7.35 14.36
N LEU A 49 -1.80 -7.44 14.81
CA LEU A 49 -2.96 -6.89 14.08
C LEU A 49 -2.81 -5.38 13.89
N ARG A 50 -2.41 -4.66 14.92
CA ARG A 50 -2.16 -3.23 14.88
C ARG A 50 -1.03 -2.90 13.88
N THR A 51 0.07 -3.63 13.93
CA THR A 51 1.19 -3.44 13.00
C THR A 51 0.79 -3.66 11.54
N ILE A 52 -0.03 -4.69 11.27
CA ILE A 52 -0.56 -4.93 9.92
C ILE A 52 -1.43 -3.76 9.45
N VAL A 53 -2.34 -3.30 10.31
CA VAL A 53 -3.21 -2.16 10.00
C VAL A 53 -2.38 -0.90 9.74
N ASP A 54 -1.41 -0.59 10.60
CA ASP A 54 -0.56 0.58 10.45
C ASP A 54 0.30 0.49 9.18
N ALA A 55 0.80 -0.71 8.82
CA ALA A 55 1.52 -0.93 7.56
C ALA A 55 0.65 -0.69 6.32
N TRP A 56 -0.65 -1.04 6.38
CA TRP A 56 -1.60 -0.74 5.30
C TRP A 56 -1.83 0.76 5.15
N TYR A 57 -1.97 1.48 6.25
CA TYR A 57 -2.19 2.93 6.24
C TYR A 57 -0.92 3.71 5.86
N ALA A 58 0.27 3.24 6.25
CA ALA A 58 1.53 3.87 5.85
C ALA A 58 1.70 3.95 4.32
N GLY A 59 1.21 2.93 3.58
CA GLY A 59 1.18 2.98 2.12
C GLY A 59 0.24 4.05 1.55
N VAL A 60 -0.80 4.41 2.29
CA VAL A 60 -1.76 5.46 1.89
C VAL A 60 -1.24 6.86 2.25
N GLU A 61 -0.56 7.01 3.38
CA GLU A 61 0.01 8.29 3.84
C GLU A 61 1.15 8.79 2.92
N GLY A 62 1.88 7.89 2.27
CA GLY A 62 2.87 8.24 1.25
C GLY A 62 2.25 8.75 -0.06
N THR A 63 0.94 8.63 -0.23
CA THR A 63 0.23 9.12 -1.41
C THR A 63 -0.18 10.57 -1.19
N SER A 64 0.07 11.43 -2.18
CA SER A 64 -0.32 12.85 -2.11
C SER A 64 -1.81 13.00 -1.79
N SER A 65 -2.12 13.73 -0.73
CA SER A 65 -3.50 14.03 -0.30
C SER A 65 -4.32 14.82 -1.33
N THR A 66 -3.65 15.38 -2.34
CA THR A 66 -4.26 16.18 -3.41
C THR A 66 -4.63 15.34 -4.63
N ARG A 67 -4.24 14.06 -4.69
CA ARG A 67 -4.56 13.16 -5.80
C ARG A 67 -5.78 12.30 -5.48
N LEU A 68 -6.80 12.41 -6.33
CA LEU A 68 -8.01 11.60 -6.24
C LEU A 68 -8.07 10.62 -7.40
N ILE A 69 -8.43 9.37 -7.12
CA ILE A 69 -8.61 8.34 -8.13
C ILE A 69 -10.11 8.07 -8.30
N THR A 70 -10.63 8.40 -9.47
CA THR A 70 -12.00 8.07 -9.86
C THR A 70 -11.98 6.76 -10.63
N ARG A 71 -12.74 5.78 -10.18
CA ARG A 71 -12.85 4.46 -10.80
C ARG A 71 -14.30 4.05 -11.01
N ASN A 72 -14.52 3.03 -11.83
CA ASN A 72 -15.83 2.41 -11.95
C ASN A 72 -16.21 1.75 -10.62
N SER A 73 -17.47 1.90 -10.19
CA SER A 73 -17.97 1.36 -8.92
C SER A 73 -17.99 -0.18 -8.88
N ILE A 74 -18.10 -0.81 -10.05
CA ILE A 74 -18.23 -2.27 -10.16
C ILE A 74 -16.86 -2.95 -10.10
N SER A 75 -15.89 -2.46 -10.89
CA SER A 75 -14.57 -3.07 -10.99
C SER A 75 -13.52 -2.10 -11.50
N LEU A 76 -12.28 -2.34 -11.11
CA LEU A 76 -11.10 -1.61 -11.59
C LEU A 76 -10.80 -1.89 -13.07
N THR A 77 -11.23 -3.04 -13.58
CA THR A 77 -11.00 -3.46 -14.96
C THR A 77 -11.99 -2.87 -15.97
N PHE A 78 -13.14 -2.36 -15.50
CA PHE A 78 -14.08 -1.68 -16.38
C PHE A 78 -13.64 -0.22 -16.61
N PRO A 79 -13.32 0.14 -17.85
CA PRO A 79 -12.92 1.52 -18.17
C PRO A 79 -14.09 2.48 -17.97
N LEU A 80 -13.78 3.69 -17.55
CA LEU A 80 -14.72 4.81 -17.58
C LEU A 80 -14.74 5.43 -19.00
N PRO A 81 -15.88 5.91 -19.49
CA PRO A 81 -15.93 6.67 -20.72
C PRO A 81 -15.03 7.92 -20.64
N LEU A 82 -14.29 8.22 -21.71
CA LEU A 82 -13.40 9.41 -21.76
C LEU A 82 -14.15 10.74 -21.55
N SER A 83 -15.45 10.78 -21.81
CA SER A 83 -16.29 11.95 -21.53
C SER A 83 -16.31 12.36 -20.05
N TYR A 84 -16.04 11.41 -19.14
CA TYR A 84 -15.93 11.73 -17.72
C TYR A 84 -14.71 12.61 -17.40
N ALA A 85 -13.63 12.48 -18.18
CA ALA A 85 -12.46 13.34 -18.01
C ALA A 85 -12.81 14.82 -18.22
N GLN A 86 -13.64 15.12 -19.23
CA GLN A 86 -14.09 16.49 -19.48
C GLN A 86 -15.00 17.00 -18.36
N ARG A 87 -15.91 16.18 -17.87
CA ARG A 87 -16.78 16.54 -16.74
C ARG A 87 -16.00 16.79 -15.45
N LEU A 88 -15.01 15.96 -15.18
CA LEU A 88 -14.16 16.14 -14.00
C LEU A 88 -13.30 17.42 -14.11
N LYS A 89 -12.86 17.78 -15.33
CA LYS A 89 -12.10 18.99 -15.55
C LYS A 89 -12.90 20.27 -15.28
N SER A 90 -14.22 20.21 -15.37
CA SER A 90 -15.10 21.35 -15.06
C SER A 90 -15.43 21.49 -13.57
N VAL A 91 -14.95 20.59 -12.71
CA VAL A 91 -15.15 20.68 -11.26
C VAL A 91 -14.13 21.65 -10.65
N ASP A 92 -14.63 22.58 -9.85
CA ASP A 92 -13.77 23.55 -9.17
C ASP A 92 -12.73 22.87 -8.28
N GLY A 93 -11.48 23.33 -8.38
CA GLY A 93 -10.35 22.76 -7.64
C GLY A 93 -9.59 21.65 -8.36
N VAL A 94 -10.09 21.17 -9.51
CA VAL A 94 -9.38 20.19 -10.34
C VAL A 94 -8.43 20.91 -11.30
N THR A 95 -7.13 20.74 -11.10
CA THR A 95 -6.09 21.39 -11.91
C THR A 95 -5.62 20.53 -13.07
N THR A 96 -5.45 19.22 -12.84
CA THR A 96 -4.90 18.29 -13.83
C THR A 96 -5.64 16.97 -13.77
N ILE A 97 -5.92 16.38 -14.93
CA ILE A 97 -6.55 15.06 -15.06
C ILE A 97 -5.67 14.20 -15.96
N SER A 98 -5.52 12.95 -15.56
CA SER A 98 -4.96 11.90 -16.38
C SER A 98 -5.82 10.65 -16.29
N TRP A 99 -5.62 9.71 -17.20
CA TRP A 99 -6.32 8.44 -17.17
C TRP A 99 -5.36 7.28 -17.35
N ALA A 100 -5.75 6.17 -16.78
CA ALA A 100 -5.04 4.90 -16.88
C ALA A 100 -6.06 3.77 -17.05
N ASN A 101 -5.79 2.84 -17.95
CA ASN A 101 -6.58 1.65 -18.14
C ASN A 101 -5.76 0.41 -17.79
N TRP A 102 -6.39 -0.53 -17.11
CA TRP A 102 -5.81 -1.84 -16.90
C TRP A 102 -5.63 -2.57 -18.23
N PHE A 103 -4.41 -2.99 -18.54
CA PHE A 103 -4.11 -3.72 -19.77
C PHE A 103 -4.30 -5.23 -19.60
N GLY A 104 -3.84 -5.79 -18.48
CA GLY A 104 -4.02 -7.19 -18.14
C GLY A 104 -3.33 -8.15 -19.11
N GLY A 105 -2.12 -7.85 -19.56
CA GLY A 105 -1.36 -8.72 -20.44
C GLY A 105 -0.60 -9.82 -19.68
N VAL A 106 -0.29 -10.90 -20.37
CA VAL A 106 0.52 -12.01 -19.86
C VAL A 106 1.87 -12.00 -20.54
N TYR A 107 2.94 -11.96 -19.75
CA TYR A 107 4.31 -12.08 -20.24
C TYR A 107 4.78 -13.51 -20.15
N GLN A 108 5.06 -14.14 -21.29
CA GLN A 108 5.52 -15.53 -21.44
C GLN A 108 4.54 -16.56 -20.81
N THR A 109 4.36 -16.56 -19.50
CA THR A 109 3.51 -17.49 -18.75
C THR A 109 2.59 -16.75 -17.78
N GLU A 110 1.45 -17.35 -17.42
CA GLU A 110 0.48 -16.77 -16.49
C GLU A 110 1.03 -16.56 -15.06
N ARG A 111 2.13 -17.25 -14.72
CA ARG A 111 2.82 -17.06 -13.45
C ARG A 111 3.59 -15.74 -13.36
N ASN A 112 3.94 -15.18 -14.52
CA ASN A 112 4.66 -13.91 -14.63
C ASN A 112 3.66 -12.75 -14.59
N PHE A 113 2.90 -12.66 -13.50
CA PHE A 113 1.94 -11.60 -13.32
C PHE A 113 2.58 -10.35 -12.72
N PHE A 114 2.33 -9.22 -13.35
CA PHE A 114 2.64 -7.88 -12.84
C PHE A 114 1.58 -6.88 -13.32
N PRO A 115 1.28 -5.84 -12.53
CA PRO A 115 0.30 -4.82 -12.91
C PRO A 115 0.77 -4.04 -14.14
N GLN A 116 -0.12 -3.85 -15.11
CA GLN A 116 0.15 -3.13 -16.35
C GLN A 116 -0.99 -2.16 -16.63
N PHE A 117 -0.63 -0.92 -16.90
CA PHE A 117 -1.58 0.14 -17.19
C PHE A 117 -1.20 0.87 -18.47
N ALA A 118 -2.16 1.02 -19.37
CA ALA A 118 -2.06 1.95 -20.47
C ALA A 118 -2.43 3.34 -19.94
N VAL A 119 -1.49 4.27 -20.00
CA VAL A 119 -1.63 5.60 -19.40
C VAL A 119 -1.61 6.70 -20.46
N GLU A 120 -2.19 7.84 -20.15
CA GLU A 120 -1.98 9.06 -20.91
C GLU A 120 -0.61 9.65 -20.55
N PRO A 121 0.39 9.62 -21.46
CA PRO A 121 1.78 9.86 -21.08
C PRO A 121 2.06 11.33 -20.70
N GLY A 122 1.34 12.29 -21.29
CA GLY A 122 1.62 13.70 -21.10
C GLY A 122 1.34 14.22 -19.69
N THR A 123 0.18 13.85 -19.16
CA THR A 123 -0.26 14.30 -17.85
C THR A 123 0.06 13.31 -16.73
N TYR A 124 0.18 12.02 -17.06
CA TYR A 124 0.43 10.97 -16.07
C TYR A 124 1.74 11.18 -15.31
N LEU A 125 2.84 11.38 -16.03
CA LEU A 125 4.16 11.62 -15.41
C LEU A 125 4.23 12.95 -14.64
N THR A 126 3.37 13.90 -14.95
CA THR A 126 3.28 15.16 -14.19
C THR A 126 2.51 14.97 -12.88
N LEU A 127 1.48 14.11 -12.88
CA LEU A 127 0.71 13.77 -11.69
C LEU A 127 1.47 12.86 -10.73
N TYR A 128 2.42 12.07 -11.24
CA TYR A 128 3.19 11.09 -10.47
C TYR A 128 4.70 11.39 -10.52
N PRO A 129 5.16 12.46 -9.86
CA PRO A 129 6.59 12.83 -9.82
C PRO A 129 7.48 11.79 -9.16
N GLU A 130 6.88 10.80 -8.47
CA GLU A 130 7.57 9.66 -7.85
C GLU A 130 8.24 8.75 -8.89
N TYR A 131 7.74 8.72 -10.12
CA TYR A 131 8.40 8.01 -11.23
C TYR A 131 9.60 8.81 -11.70
N ARG A 132 10.74 8.60 -11.03
CA ARG A 132 11.98 9.28 -11.38
C ARG A 132 12.57 8.66 -12.65
N LEU A 133 12.46 9.40 -13.74
CA LEU A 133 13.05 9.07 -15.05
C LEU A 133 14.03 10.17 -15.44
N SER A 134 15.05 9.81 -16.20
CA SER A 134 15.90 10.81 -16.85
C SER A 134 15.09 11.60 -17.90
N ASN A 135 15.54 12.79 -18.25
CA ASN A 135 14.85 13.59 -19.26
C ASN A 135 14.79 12.89 -20.63
N ASP A 136 15.84 12.17 -20.98
CA ASP A 136 15.93 11.44 -22.25
C ASP A 136 14.94 10.26 -22.29
N GLU A 137 14.83 9.50 -21.19
CA GLU A 137 13.85 8.41 -21.05
C GLU A 137 12.43 8.93 -21.11
N LYS A 138 12.15 10.04 -20.42
CA LYS A 138 10.84 10.69 -20.44
C LYS A 138 10.46 11.13 -21.86
N GLN A 139 11.37 11.77 -22.59
CA GLN A 139 11.15 12.18 -23.97
C GLN A 139 10.97 10.99 -24.91
N ALA A 140 11.78 9.94 -24.74
CA ALA A 140 11.66 8.71 -25.52
C ALA A 140 10.29 8.04 -25.30
N PHE A 141 9.81 7.99 -24.05
CA PHE A 141 8.50 7.45 -23.72
C PHE A 141 7.37 8.29 -24.32
N LEU A 142 7.44 9.63 -24.25
CA LEU A 142 6.42 10.53 -24.78
C LEU A 142 6.29 10.46 -26.32
N ARG A 143 7.38 10.15 -27.02
CA ARG A 143 7.40 10.09 -28.49
C ARG A 143 6.96 8.75 -29.05
N ASP A 144 7.05 7.69 -28.27
CA ASP A 144 6.79 6.32 -28.72
C ASP A 144 5.44 5.82 -28.20
N ARG A 145 4.49 5.60 -29.12
CA ARG A 145 3.15 5.07 -28.80
C ARG A 145 3.19 3.64 -28.27
N GLN A 146 4.22 2.89 -28.55
CA GLN A 146 4.48 1.55 -28.04
C GLN A 146 5.54 1.56 -26.93
N GLY A 147 5.90 2.75 -26.45
CA GLY A 147 6.84 2.93 -25.37
C GLY A 147 6.29 2.40 -24.04
N ALA A 148 7.13 1.75 -23.27
CA ALA A 148 6.83 1.33 -21.92
C ALA A 148 7.85 1.87 -20.92
N ILE A 149 7.42 2.12 -19.71
CA ILE A 149 8.30 2.39 -18.56
C ILE A 149 8.09 1.33 -17.51
N VAL A 150 9.15 0.90 -16.88
CA VAL A 150 9.14 -0.23 -15.94
C VAL A 150 9.87 0.16 -14.66
N GLY A 151 9.42 -0.34 -13.51
CA GLY A 151 10.14 -0.19 -12.25
C GLY A 151 11.43 -1.00 -12.23
N ARG A 152 12.49 -0.48 -11.59
CA ARG A 152 13.81 -1.11 -11.47
C ARG A 152 13.74 -2.56 -10.98
N LYS A 153 12.92 -2.83 -9.99
CA LYS A 153 12.76 -4.19 -9.44
C LYS A 153 12.28 -5.19 -10.50
N LEU A 154 11.30 -4.78 -11.31
CA LEU A 154 10.73 -5.64 -12.35
C LEU A 154 11.72 -5.82 -13.51
N ALA A 155 12.41 -4.73 -13.93
CA ALA A 155 13.46 -4.79 -14.93
C ALA A 155 14.58 -5.76 -14.52
N ASN A 156 15.02 -5.72 -13.27
CA ASN A 156 16.03 -6.64 -12.74
C ASN A 156 15.53 -8.09 -12.68
N THR A 157 14.27 -8.31 -12.34
CA THR A 157 13.68 -9.67 -12.27
C THR A 157 13.71 -10.38 -13.61
N TYR A 158 13.40 -9.64 -14.69
CA TYR A 158 13.36 -10.20 -16.06
C TYR A 158 14.60 -9.89 -16.89
N GLY A 159 15.58 -9.16 -16.33
CA GLY A 159 16.79 -8.79 -17.01
C GLY A 159 16.60 -7.78 -18.16
N TRP A 160 15.52 -6.99 -18.11
CA TRP A 160 15.20 -6.05 -19.16
C TRP A 160 16.09 -4.81 -19.15
N LYS A 161 16.44 -4.36 -20.36
CA LYS A 161 17.23 -3.16 -20.62
C LYS A 161 16.46 -2.18 -21.49
N ILE A 162 16.83 -0.91 -21.43
CA ILE A 162 16.24 0.12 -22.31
C ILE A 162 16.48 -0.27 -23.77
N GLY A 163 15.43 -0.25 -24.55
CA GLY A 163 15.39 -0.68 -25.95
C GLY A 163 14.86 -2.10 -26.17
N ASP A 164 14.74 -2.92 -25.13
CA ASP A 164 14.19 -4.27 -25.26
C ASP A 164 12.71 -4.25 -25.63
N GLN A 165 12.30 -5.26 -26.39
CA GLN A 165 10.91 -5.49 -26.76
C GLN A 165 10.26 -6.45 -25.80
N ILE A 166 9.14 -6.04 -25.22
CA ILE A 166 8.37 -6.80 -24.25
C ILE A 166 7.05 -7.24 -24.91
N PRO A 167 6.97 -8.49 -25.39
CA PRO A 167 5.73 -9.01 -25.94
C PRO A 167 4.77 -9.40 -24.83
N LEU A 168 3.58 -8.84 -24.85
CA LEU A 168 2.50 -9.14 -23.92
C LEU A 168 1.32 -9.75 -24.68
N ARG A 169 0.86 -10.90 -24.24
CA ARG A 169 -0.39 -11.49 -24.73
C ARG A 169 -1.56 -10.84 -23.98
N GLY A 170 -2.36 -10.06 -24.66
CA GLY A 170 -3.49 -9.37 -24.07
C GLY A 170 -4.61 -10.34 -23.69
N THR A 171 -5.19 -10.14 -22.51
CA THR A 171 -6.36 -10.89 -22.03
C THR A 171 -7.66 -10.10 -22.27
N ILE A 172 -7.63 -8.81 -21.98
CA ILE A 172 -8.75 -7.89 -22.22
C ILE A 172 -8.74 -7.38 -23.67
N TYR A 173 -7.54 -7.10 -24.17
CA TYR A 173 -7.32 -6.66 -25.55
C TYR A 173 -6.70 -7.82 -26.35
N PRO A 174 -7.49 -8.60 -27.12
CA PRO A 174 -7.00 -9.79 -27.81
C PRO A 174 -5.81 -9.49 -28.72
N GLY A 175 -4.84 -10.41 -28.75
CA GLY A 175 -3.66 -10.32 -29.59
C GLY A 175 -2.36 -10.24 -28.78
N THR A 176 -1.24 -10.23 -29.52
CA THR A 176 0.09 -10.03 -28.96
C THR A 176 0.52 -8.58 -29.21
N TRP A 177 0.82 -7.90 -28.15
CA TRP A 177 1.22 -6.50 -28.16
C TRP A 177 2.68 -6.40 -27.77
N THR A 178 3.51 -5.79 -28.61
CA THR A 178 4.92 -5.61 -28.34
C THR A 178 5.20 -4.18 -27.92
N PHE A 179 5.72 -4.01 -26.72
CA PHE A 179 6.10 -2.71 -26.19
C PHE A 179 7.62 -2.57 -26.15
N THR A 180 8.13 -1.38 -26.44
CA THR A 180 9.56 -1.09 -26.35
C THR A 180 9.87 -0.41 -25.03
N LEU A 181 10.80 -0.95 -24.26
CA LEU A 181 11.20 -0.36 -22.98
C LEU A 181 11.97 0.96 -23.22
N ARG A 182 11.38 2.09 -22.84
CA ARG A 182 11.94 3.44 -23.02
C ARG A 182 12.48 4.06 -21.76
N GLY A 183 12.10 3.53 -20.59
CA GLY A 183 12.63 4.05 -19.33
C GLY A 183 12.47 3.07 -18.18
N ILE A 184 13.40 3.16 -17.24
CA ILE A 184 13.38 2.38 -16.00
C ILE A 184 13.35 3.36 -14.83
N TRP A 185 12.20 3.43 -14.17
CA TRP A 185 12.02 4.35 -13.05
C TRP A 185 12.45 3.72 -11.72
N ASP A 186 13.02 4.55 -10.87
CA ASP A 186 13.31 4.22 -9.47
C ASP A 186 12.21 4.81 -8.60
N GLY A 187 11.63 3.97 -7.74
CA GLY A 187 10.66 4.43 -6.73
C GLY A 187 11.35 5.32 -5.70
N ALA A 188 10.59 6.28 -5.18
CA ALA A 188 11.04 7.11 -4.07
C ALA A 188 11.08 6.29 -2.78
#